data_9ce8e4d4ef57f1028fc434c005ebd9ca
#
_entry.id   9ce8e4d4ef57f1028fc434c005ebd9ca
#
_cell.length_a   1.000
_cell.length_b   1.000
_cell.length_c   1.000
_cell.angle_alpha   90.00
_cell.angle_beta   90.00
_cell.angle_gamma   90.00
#
_symmetry.space_group_name_H-M   'P 1'
#
loop_
_entity.id
_entity.type
_entity.pdbx_description
1 polymer ?
#
loop_
_entity_poly.entity_id
_entity_poly.type
_entity_poly.pdbx_seq_one_letter_code
_entity_poly.pdbx_strand_id
1 'polypeptide(L)'
;IPEEDAHHVLGVQGNLWTEYIFTEQQFEYMLYPRSFAIAEIGWSPKERKDYSGFKERTASLTDVMKKKGYNVFDIRKEYGPRRESLTEGNHLAVGKPLTYNIKDSSPYIASGPQSLADGRYGNWVYGDRWMGFRDDIDVTIDFGETTPVHYVTATFWHHPPYSVGLPQKIEVWLSDDGENWTLAGTFESEMMKEISRTLHVQIGGPVSASGRYLRYKAFREIPWRYTWMFVDEVSVY
;
A
#
# COMPACT_ATOMS: atom_id res chain seq x y z
N ILE A 1 40.64 -3.87 1.59
CA ILE A 1 41.33 -5.08 2.06
C ILE A 1 42.65 -5.10 1.36
N PRO A 2 43.77 -5.24 2.08
CA PRO A 2 45.08 -5.42 1.47
C PRO A 2 45.10 -6.64 0.51
N GLU A 3 45.87 -6.59 -0.52
CA GLU A 3 45.91 -7.65 -1.54
C GLU A 3 46.36 -9.00 -0.94
N GLU A 4 47.24 -8.96 0.04
CA GLU A 4 47.70 -10.11 0.81
C GLU A 4 46.61 -10.82 1.60
N ASP A 5 45.54 -10.07 2.01
CA ASP A 5 44.40 -10.60 2.74
C ASP A 5 43.21 -10.98 1.83
N ALA A 6 43.30 -10.73 0.54
CA ALA A 6 42.22 -10.97 -0.41
C ALA A 6 41.77 -12.43 -0.46
N HIS A 7 42.67 -13.37 -0.16
CA HIS A 7 42.35 -14.80 -0.12
C HIS A 7 41.44 -15.22 1.02
N HIS A 8 41.24 -14.37 2.03
CA HIS A 8 40.26 -14.58 3.12
C HIS A 8 38.84 -14.18 2.72
N VAL A 9 38.64 -13.46 1.62
CA VAL A 9 37.34 -13.04 1.14
C VAL A 9 36.69 -14.18 0.36
N LEU A 10 35.70 -14.83 0.95
CA LEU A 10 35.01 -15.97 0.34
C LEU A 10 33.90 -15.56 -0.63
N GLY A 11 33.46 -14.32 -0.58
CA GLY A 11 32.36 -13.81 -1.42
C GLY A 11 31.75 -12.52 -0.91
N VAL A 12 30.61 -12.15 -1.49
CA VAL A 12 29.83 -10.98 -1.12
C VAL A 12 28.42 -11.41 -0.67
N GLN A 13 27.85 -10.67 0.26
CA GLN A 13 26.52 -10.92 0.78
C GLN A 13 25.74 -9.60 0.86
N GLY A 14 24.48 -9.62 0.46
CA GLY A 14 23.53 -8.56 0.69
C GLY A 14 22.36 -9.10 1.49
N ASN A 15 21.96 -8.41 2.57
CA ASN A 15 20.83 -8.78 3.39
C ASN A 15 19.64 -7.87 3.09
N LEU A 16 18.47 -8.47 2.91
CA LEU A 16 17.19 -7.75 2.83
C LEU A 16 16.37 -8.10 4.07
N TRP A 17 16.30 -7.16 5.01
CA TRP A 17 15.54 -7.29 6.23
C TRP A 17 14.06 -6.96 5.95
N THR A 18 13.18 -7.88 6.28
CA THR A 18 11.78 -7.84 5.84
C THR A 18 10.79 -7.34 6.90
N GLU A 19 11.26 -6.82 8.04
CA GLU A 19 10.42 -6.31 9.12
C GLU A 19 9.45 -5.21 8.67
N TYR A 20 9.81 -4.47 7.61
CA TYR A 20 9.03 -3.36 7.05
C TYR A 20 8.67 -3.57 5.59
N ILE A 21 8.74 -4.80 5.09
CA ILE A 21 8.38 -5.18 3.73
C ILE A 21 7.11 -6.02 3.80
N PHE A 22 5.98 -5.43 3.43
CA PHE A 22 4.66 -6.02 3.65
C PHE A 22 4.05 -6.67 2.41
N THR A 23 4.60 -6.38 1.22
CA THR A 23 4.09 -6.90 -0.04
C THR A 23 5.22 -7.46 -0.91
N GLU A 24 4.87 -8.41 -1.79
CA GLU A 24 5.80 -8.97 -2.77
C GLU A 24 6.33 -7.88 -3.71
N GLN A 25 5.48 -6.95 -4.13
CA GLN A 25 5.86 -5.81 -4.97
C GLN A 25 6.89 -4.92 -4.28
N GLN A 26 6.73 -4.67 -2.98
CA GLN A 26 7.71 -3.91 -2.21
C GLN A 26 9.02 -4.68 -2.04
N PHE A 27 8.95 -5.99 -1.82
CA PHE A 27 10.13 -6.86 -1.77
C PHE A 27 10.92 -6.79 -3.08
N GLU A 28 10.27 -6.95 -4.22
CA GLU A 28 10.88 -6.85 -5.53
C GLU A 28 11.53 -5.48 -5.77
N TYR A 29 10.82 -4.41 -5.44
CA TYR A 29 11.32 -3.04 -5.54
C TYR A 29 12.56 -2.80 -4.68
N MET A 30 12.61 -3.36 -3.48
CA MET A 30 13.74 -3.22 -2.57
C MET A 30 14.92 -4.11 -2.98
N LEU A 31 14.64 -5.29 -3.52
CA LEU A 31 15.63 -6.26 -3.94
C LEU A 31 16.31 -5.82 -5.25
N TYR A 32 15.52 -5.44 -6.25
CA TYR A 32 16.01 -5.11 -7.59
C TYR A 32 16.07 -3.59 -7.83
N PRO A 33 17.16 -3.06 -8.39
CA PRO A 33 18.34 -3.73 -8.94
C PRO A 33 19.51 -3.85 -7.93
N ARG A 34 19.30 -3.66 -6.63
CA ARG A 34 20.38 -3.67 -5.63
C ARG A 34 21.14 -5.00 -5.63
N SER A 35 20.42 -6.12 -5.80
CA SER A 35 21.03 -7.45 -5.95
C SER A 35 21.93 -7.56 -7.18
N PHE A 36 21.63 -6.82 -8.25
CA PHE A 36 22.53 -6.79 -9.44
C PHE A 36 23.86 -6.11 -9.12
N ALA A 37 23.84 -5.06 -8.29
CA ALA A 37 25.06 -4.40 -7.85
C ALA A 37 25.93 -5.34 -6.97
N ILE A 38 25.30 -6.13 -6.10
CA ILE A 38 26.01 -7.15 -5.31
C ILE A 38 26.62 -8.21 -6.22
N ALA A 39 25.87 -8.68 -7.22
CA ALA A 39 26.37 -9.64 -8.21
C ALA A 39 27.54 -9.05 -9.04
N GLU A 40 27.40 -7.82 -9.50
CA GLU A 40 28.49 -7.12 -10.23
C GLU A 40 29.75 -7.03 -9.38
N ILE A 41 29.63 -6.72 -8.09
CA ILE A 41 30.77 -6.66 -7.17
C ILE A 41 31.44 -8.04 -7.01
N GLY A 42 30.65 -9.10 -6.91
CA GLY A 42 31.16 -10.46 -6.67
C GLY A 42 31.75 -11.15 -7.90
N TRP A 43 31.19 -10.88 -9.07
CA TRP A 43 31.55 -11.59 -10.31
C TRP A 43 32.50 -10.83 -11.22
N SER A 44 32.57 -9.49 -11.11
CA SER A 44 33.40 -8.67 -11.99
C SER A 44 34.77 -8.37 -11.38
N PRO A 45 35.89 -8.61 -12.09
CA PRO A 45 37.21 -8.15 -11.67
C PRO A 45 37.21 -6.63 -11.42
N LYS A 46 38.04 -6.20 -10.47
CA LYS A 46 38.12 -4.79 -10.04
C LYS A 46 38.36 -3.83 -11.21
N GLU A 47 39.19 -4.24 -12.14
CA GLU A 47 39.65 -3.46 -13.31
C GLU A 47 38.54 -3.31 -14.36
N ARG A 48 37.49 -4.15 -14.31
CA ARG A 48 36.38 -4.13 -15.23
C ARG A 48 35.11 -3.47 -14.62
N LYS A 49 35.21 -3.03 -13.37
CA LYS A 49 34.06 -2.35 -12.71
C LYS A 49 33.91 -0.95 -13.27
N ASP A 50 32.83 -0.76 -13.99
CA ASP A 50 32.43 0.51 -14.59
C ASP A 50 30.96 0.78 -14.26
N TYR A 51 30.71 1.85 -13.52
CA TYR A 51 29.36 2.20 -13.08
C TYR A 51 28.45 2.60 -14.24
N SER A 52 28.97 3.28 -15.26
CA SER A 52 28.19 3.68 -16.42
C SER A 52 27.67 2.46 -17.19
N GLY A 53 28.57 1.54 -17.52
CA GLY A 53 28.19 0.29 -18.18
C GLY A 53 27.32 -0.61 -17.31
N PHE A 54 27.50 -0.61 -15.98
CA PHE A 54 26.61 -1.28 -15.05
C PHE A 54 25.20 -0.69 -15.13
N LYS A 55 25.05 0.63 -15.15
CA LYS A 55 23.72 1.29 -15.28
C LYS A 55 23.01 0.91 -16.58
N GLU A 56 23.72 0.89 -17.70
CA GLU A 56 23.16 0.52 -19.00
C GLU A 56 22.67 -0.93 -19.02
N ARG A 57 23.48 -1.86 -18.54
CA ARG A 57 23.11 -3.29 -18.43
C ARG A 57 21.92 -3.48 -17.49
N THR A 58 21.94 -2.78 -16.36
CA THR A 58 20.88 -2.84 -15.36
C THR A 58 19.57 -2.26 -15.90
N ALA A 59 19.63 -1.15 -16.64
CA ALA A 59 18.44 -0.57 -17.28
C ALA A 59 17.81 -1.55 -18.28
N SER A 60 18.62 -2.19 -19.12
CA SER A 60 18.13 -3.21 -20.07
C SER A 60 17.50 -4.41 -19.37
N LEU A 61 18.12 -4.89 -18.29
CA LEU A 61 17.58 -6.01 -17.50
C LEU A 61 16.30 -5.61 -16.77
N THR A 62 16.22 -4.38 -16.27
CA THR A 62 14.98 -3.81 -15.67
C THR A 62 13.83 -3.86 -16.64
N ASP A 63 14.03 -3.49 -17.91
CA ASP A 63 12.99 -3.52 -18.93
C ASP A 63 12.48 -4.96 -19.21
N VAL A 64 13.39 -5.92 -19.22
CA VAL A 64 13.04 -7.36 -19.34
C VAL A 64 12.23 -7.84 -18.15
N MET A 65 12.62 -7.46 -16.94
CA MET A 65 11.93 -7.89 -15.72
C MET A 65 10.54 -7.26 -15.62
N LYS A 66 10.41 -5.98 -15.94
CA LYS A 66 9.10 -5.29 -15.99
C LYS A 66 8.14 -5.96 -16.98
N LYS A 67 8.63 -6.37 -18.15
CA LYS A 67 7.81 -7.14 -19.12
C LYS A 67 7.33 -8.50 -18.57
N LYS A 68 8.05 -9.06 -17.61
CA LYS A 68 7.66 -10.31 -16.91
C LYS A 68 6.77 -10.04 -15.68
N GLY A 69 6.41 -8.79 -15.39
CA GLY A 69 5.53 -8.42 -14.29
C GLY A 69 6.22 -8.10 -12.97
N TYR A 70 7.56 -8.08 -12.91
CA TYR A 70 8.28 -7.72 -11.69
C TYR A 70 8.27 -6.20 -11.44
N ASN A 71 8.08 -5.82 -10.18
CA ASN A 71 8.14 -4.43 -9.72
C ASN A 71 9.58 -4.01 -9.40
N VAL A 72 10.34 -3.69 -10.43
CA VAL A 72 11.77 -3.35 -10.31
C VAL A 72 11.97 -1.84 -10.24
N PHE A 73 12.79 -1.37 -9.28
CA PHE A 73 13.22 0.03 -9.28
C PHE A 73 13.98 0.37 -10.56
N ASP A 74 13.59 1.44 -11.22
CA ASP A 74 14.25 1.87 -12.45
C ASP A 74 15.49 2.71 -12.12
N ILE A 75 16.67 2.15 -12.35
CA ILE A 75 17.95 2.82 -12.06
C ILE A 75 18.15 4.14 -12.82
N ARG A 76 17.42 4.34 -13.94
CA ARG A 76 17.43 5.61 -14.68
C ARG A 76 16.82 6.75 -13.86
N LYS A 77 15.99 6.42 -12.86
CA LYS A 77 15.31 7.36 -11.96
C LYS A 77 15.95 7.42 -10.56
N GLU A 78 17.26 7.21 -10.46
CA GLU A 78 17.95 7.22 -9.17
C GLU A 78 17.86 8.56 -8.42
N TYR A 79 17.60 9.64 -9.16
CA TYR A 79 17.40 10.99 -8.62
C TYR A 79 15.96 11.45 -8.85
N GLY A 80 15.41 12.19 -7.87
CA GLY A 80 14.08 12.80 -7.94
C GLY A 80 12.97 11.99 -7.29
N PRO A 81 11.71 12.39 -7.50
CA PRO A 81 10.54 11.72 -6.92
C PRO A 81 10.42 10.28 -7.43
N ARG A 82 10.27 9.35 -6.50
CA ARG A 82 10.19 7.92 -6.80
C ARG A 82 8.74 7.45 -6.80
N ARG A 83 8.00 7.81 -7.83
CA ARG A 83 6.58 7.44 -7.94
C ARG A 83 6.35 5.92 -8.03
N GLU A 84 7.31 5.18 -8.56
CA GLU A 84 7.25 3.72 -8.68
C GLU A 84 7.34 2.96 -7.35
N SER A 85 7.75 3.64 -6.27
CA SER A 85 7.61 3.08 -4.92
C SER A 85 6.17 3.16 -4.42
N LEU A 86 5.33 3.84 -5.18
CA LEU A 86 3.93 3.95 -4.93
C LEU A 86 3.27 2.66 -5.40
N THR A 87 2.76 1.88 -4.47
CA THR A 87 1.87 0.78 -4.82
C THR A 87 0.59 1.39 -5.40
N GLU A 88 0.33 1.14 -6.67
CA GLU A 88 -0.87 1.59 -7.36
C GLU A 88 -1.78 0.40 -7.63
N GLY A 89 -3.06 0.55 -7.33
CA GLY A 89 -4.10 -0.41 -7.64
C GLY A 89 -5.00 0.08 -8.78
N ASN A 90 -5.57 -0.84 -9.51
CA ASN A 90 -6.62 -0.55 -10.48
C ASN A 90 -7.89 -1.27 -10.04
N HIS A 91 -8.89 -0.50 -9.64
CA HIS A 91 -10.17 -1.00 -9.17
C HIS A 91 -11.29 0.01 -9.49
N LEU A 92 -12.54 -0.39 -9.31
CA LEU A 92 -13.72 0.39 -9.76
C LEU A 92 -13.83 1.78 -9.11
N ALA A 93 -13.29 1.98 -7.91
CA ALA A 93 -13.36 3.26 -7.21
C ALA A 93 -12.30 4.28 -7.66
N VAL A 94 -11.26 3.88 -8.40
CA VAL A 94 -10.15 4.79 -8.77
C VAL A 94 -10.66 5.99 -9.56
N GLY A 95 -10.37 7.19 -9.03
CA GLY A 95 -10.75 8.46 -9.64
C GLY A 95 -12.25 8.80 -9.54
N LYS A 96 -13.02 8.01 -8.81
CA LYS A 96 -14.45 8.28 -8.60
C LYS A 96 -14.66 9.36 -7.54
N PRO A 97 -15.71 10.20 -7.68
CA PRO A 97 -16.03 11.20 -6.67
C PRO A 97 -16.30 10.59 -5.30
N LEU A 98 -15.74 11.21 -4.26
CA LEU A 98 -15.95 10.85 -2.87
C LEU A 98 -16.72 11.94 -2.13
N THR A 99 -17.63 11.52 -1.25
CA THR A 99 -18.32 12.39 -0.29
C THR A 99 -18.11 11.84 1.11
N TYR A 100 -17.51 12.64 1.99
CA TYR A 100 -17.36 12.29 3.41
C TYR A 100 -18.61 12.71 4.16
N ASN A 101 -19.26 11.74 4.82
CA ASN A 101 -20.47 11.97 5.63
C ASN A 101 -20.14 12.28 7.11
N ILE A 102 -18.87 12.55 7.38
CA ILE A 102 -18.30 12.87 8.69
C ILE A 102 -17.76 14.30 8.72
N LYS A 103 -17.66 14.88 9.91
CA LYS A 103 -17.09 16.22 10.11
C LYS A 103 -15.66 16.17 10.61
N ASP A 104 -14.86 15.24 10.14
CA ASP A 104 -13.47 15.16 10.60
C ASP A 104 -12.62 16.24 9.93
N SER A 105 -11.82 16.93 10.75
CA SER A 105 -10.81 17.92 10.35
C SER A 105 -9.40 17.39 10.61
N SER A 106 -9.18 16.12 10.37
CA SER A 106 -7.87 15.49 10.56
C SER A 106 -6.79 16.19 9.76
N PRO A 107 -5.60 16.42 10.34
CA PRO A 107 -4.44 16.89 9.59
C PRO A 107 -3.83 15.82 8.67
N TYR A 108 -4.24 14.56 8.82
CA TYR A 108 -3.74 13.43 8.03
C TYR A 108 -4.69 13.15 6.87
N ILE A 109 -4.54 13.92 5.81
CA ILE A 109 -5.40 13.86 4.61
C ILE A 109 -4.71 13.18 3.43
N ALA A 110 -3.56 12.52 3.65
CA ALA A 110 -2.76 11.90 2.60
C ALA A 110 -2.51 12.84 1.40
N SER A 111 -2.94 12.47 0.20
CA SER A 111 -2.83 13.29 -1.01
C SER A 111 -4.00 14.27 -1.18
N GLY A 112 -4.93 14.32 -0.24
CA GLY A 112 -6.14 15.15 -0.27
C GLY A 112 -7.43 14.35 -0.11
N PRO A 113 -8.60 15.01 -0.30
CA PRO A 113 -9.89 14.39 0.01
C PRO A 113 -10.24 13.18 -0.89
N GLN A 114 -9.55 12.98 -2.01
CA GLN A 114 -9.77 11.84 -2.90
C GLN A 114 -8.88 10.64 -2.60
N SER A 115 -8.06 10.71 -1.55
CA SER A 115 -7.03 9.68 -1.28
C SER A 115 -7.57 8.29 -0.99
N LEU A 116 -8.84 8.14 -0.57
CA LEU A 116 -9.46 6.82 -0.39
C LEU A 116 -9.90 6.15 -1.70
N ALA A 117 -9.75 6.84 -2.84
CA ALA A 117 -10.09 6.32 -4.17
C ALA A 117 -9.13 6.88 -5.24
N ASP A 118 -7.86 7.10 -4.92
CA ASP A 118 -6.84 7.58 -5.85
C ASP A 118 -6.01 6.46 -6.48
N GLY A 119 -6.26 5.21 -6.09
CA GLY A 119 -5.56 4.03 -6.56
C GLY A 119 -4.21 3.83 -5.90
N ARG A 120 -3.92 4.50 -4.79
CA ARG A 120 -2.61 4.47 -4.14
C ARG A 120 -2.67 3.82 -2.77
N TYR A 121 -1.94 2.74 -2.61
CA TYR A 121 -1.86 2.05 -1.32
C TYR A 121 -0.84 2.69 -0.39
N GLY A 122 -1.13 2.65 0.91
CA GLY A 122 -0.27 3.15 1.96
C GLY A 122 1.07 2.43 2.04
N ASN A 123 2.07 3.15 2.50
CA ASN A 123 3.37 2.59 2.83
C ASN A 123 3.61 2.64 4.36
N TRP A 124 4.80 2.34 4.84
CA TRP A 124 5.12 2.37 6.28
C TRP A 124 5.28 3.78 6.88
N VAL A 125 5.19 4.83 6.06
CA VAL A 125 5.31 6.22 6.52
C VAL A 125 3.91 6.85 6.55
N TYR A 126 3.39 7.12 7.74
CA TYR A 126 2.02 7.61 7.92
C TYR A 126 1.76 9.02 7.35
N GLY A 127 2.79 9.78 7.00
CA GLY A 127 2.64 11.09 6.35
C GLY A 127 2.37 11.04 4.85
N ASP A 128 2.33 9.85 4.25
CA ASP A 128 2.24 9.65 2.81
C ASP A 128 1.19 8.61 2.46
N ARG A 129 -0.02 8.98 2.09
CA ARG A 129 -1.14 8.14 1.62
C ARG A 129 -2.01 7.49 2.68
N TRP A 130 -1.78 7.72 3.95
CA TRP A 130 -2.66 7.28 5.01
C TRP A 130 -3.58 8.42 5.40
N MET A 131 -4.88 8.23 5.26
CA MET A 131 -5.85 9.12 5.84
C MET A 131 -6.11 8.71 7.28
N GLY A 132 -5.95 9.66 8.21
CA GLY A 132 -6.16 9.42 9.64
C GLY A 132 -7.50 9.98 10.11
N PHE A 133 -8.26 9.18 10.81
CA PHE A 133 -9.56 9.53 11.37
C PHE A 133 -9.55 9.40 12.89
N ARG A 134 -10.23 10.32 13.58
CA ARG A 134 -10.47 10.25 15.04
C ARG A 134 -11.82 9.68 15.39
N ASP A 135 -12.68 9.55 14.41
CA ASP A 135 -14.04 9.03 14.52
C ASP A 135 -14.26 7.86 13.56
N ASP A 136 -15.46 7.32 13.53
CA ASP A 136 -15.85 6.35 12.54
C ASP A 136 -15.68 6.92 11.14
N ILE A 137 -15.33 6.07 10.19
CA ILE A 137 -15.26 6.45 8.78
C ILE A 137 -16.65 6.28 8.17
N ASP A 138 -17.07 7.27 7.41
CA ASP A 138 -18.30 7.20 6.62
C ASP A 138 -18.08 7.97 5.32
N VAL A 139 -17.92 7.25 4.22
CA VAL A 139 -17.62 7.82 2.90
C VAL A 139 -18.50 7.19 1.84
N THR A 140 -18.96 8.00 0.90
CA THR A 140 -19.74 7.56 -0.27
C THR A 140 -18.93 7.76 -1.53
N ILE A 141 -18.85 6.73 -2.37
CA ILE A 141 -18.22 6.70 -3.70
C ILE A 141 -19.34 6.72 -4.73
N ASP A 142 -19.31 7.63 -5.71
CA ASP A 142 -20.25 7.68 -6.84
C ASP A 142 -19.60 7.07 -8.09
N PHE A 143 -20.02 5.90 -8.51
CA PHE A 143 -19.53 5.27 -9.75
C PHE A 143 -20.04 5.97 -11.02
N GLY A 144 -21.07 6.82 -10.91
CA GLY A 144 -21.72 7.52 -12.03
C GLY A 144 -22.82 6.73 -12.70
N GLU A 145 -22.81 5.41 -12.58
CA GLU A 145 -23.80 4.48 -13.11
C GLU A 145 -23.89 3.24 -12.20
N THR A 146 -25.02 2.50 -12.31
CA THR A 146 -25.19 1.24 -11.60
C THR A 146 -24.07 0.26 -11.99
N THR A 147 -23.27 -0.12 -11.02
CA THR A 147 -22.04 -0.93 -11.21
C THR A 147 -22.13 -2.19 -10.35
N PRO A 148 -21.88 -3.38 -10.92
CA PRO A 148 -21.77 -4.61 -10.12
C PRO A 148 -20.50 -4.55 -9.27
N VAL A 149 -20.65 -4.94 -7.99
CA VAL A 149 -19.55 -4.99 -7.00
C VAL A 149 -19.44 -6.41 -6.47
N HIS A 150 -18.23 -6.98 -6.54
CA HIS A 150 -17.97 -8.36 -6.15
C HIS A 150 -17.05 -8.49 -4.94
N TYR A 151 -16.22 -7.48 -4.69
CA TYR A 151 -15.29 -7.50 -3.57
C TYR A 151 -14.98 -6.07 -3.12
N VAL A 152 -14.97 -5.85 -1.81
CA VAL A 152 -14.59 -4.55 -1.22
C VAL A 152 -13.59 -4.78 -0.11
N THR A 153 -12.50 -4.03 -0.11
CA THR A 153 -11.47 -4.12 0.92
C THR A 153 -10.81 -2.76 1.14
N ALA A 154 -10.22 -2.57 2.31
CA ALA A 154 -9.33 -1.46 2.60
C ALA A 154 -8.17 -1.93 3.47
N THR A 155 -7.02 -1.29 3.38
CA THR A 155 -5.90 -1.57 4.25
C THR A 155 -5.84 -0.55 5.37
N PHE A 156 -5.72 -1.04 6.59
CA PHE A 156 -5.57 -0.22 7.79
C PHE A 156 -4.18 -0.37 8.37
N TRP A 157 -3.67 0.70 8.92
CA TRP A 157 -2.41 0.68 9.65
C TRP A 157 -2.65 0.51 11.15
N HIS A 158 -2.18 -0.59 11.69
CA HIS A 158 -2.14 -0.83 13.12
C HIS A 158 -0.77 -0.44 13.66
N HIS A 159 -0.72 0.57 14.52
CA HIS A 159 0.53 1.06 15.09
C HIS A 159 0.34 1.50 16.55
N PRO A 160 0.28 0.53 17.49
CA PRO A 160 0.01 0.79 18.90
C PRO A 160 0.88 1.87 19.55
N PRO A 161 2.21 1.95 19.26
CA PRO A 161 3.07 2.98 19.84
C PRO A 161 2.64 4.43 19.53
N TYR A 162 1.96 4.63 18.37
CA TYR A 162 1.41 5.93 17.97
C TYR A 162 -0.10 6.05 18.16
N SER A 163 -0.67 5.15 18.95
CA SER A 163 -2.11 5.14 19.23
C SER A 163 -2.97 5.03 17.97
N VAL A 164 -2.54 4.20 17.01
CA VAL A 164 -3.26 3.89 15.77
C VAL A 164 -3.85 2.48 15.89
N GLY A 165 -5.18 2.40 15.84
CA GLY A 165 -5.94 1.16 15.95
C GLY A 165 -6.64 0.79 14.65
N LEU A 166 -7.32 -0.34 14.68
CA LEU A 166 -8.07 -0.89 13.57
C LEU A 166 -9.58 -0.78 13.82
N PRO A 167 -10.41 -0.75 12.78
CA PRO A 167 -11.85 -0.78 12.96
C PRO A 167 -12.29 -2.11 13.56
N GLN A 168 -13.30 -2.08 14.41
CA GLN A 168 -13.97 -3.28 14.91
C GLN A 168 -14.79 -3.94 13.81
N LYS A 169 -15.45 -3.12 13.00
CA LYS A 169 -16.40 -3.54 11.98
C LYS A 169 -16.36 -2.62 10.78
N ILE A 170 -16.54 -3.20 9.60
CA ILE A 170 -16.78 -2.47 8.35
C ILE A 170 -18.15 -2.86 7.82
N GLU A 171 -18.90 -1.89 7.31
CA GLU A 171 -20.14 -2.09 6.58
C GLU A 171 -20.02 -1.48 5.19
N VAL A 172 -20.48 -2.23 4.19
CA VAL A 172 -20.58 -1.80 2.79
C VAL A 172 -22.05 -1.75 2.40
N TRP A 173 -22.51 -0.59 1.97
CA TRP A 173 -23.87 -0.34 1.54
C TRP A 173 -23.89 0.09 0.08
N LEU A 174 -24.88 -0.32 -0.69
CA LEU A 174 -25.09 0.09 -2.08
C LEU A 174 -26.46 0.75 -2.26
N SER A 175 -26.51 1.68 -3.20
CA SER A 175 -27.72 2.41 -3.57
C SER A 175 -27.66 2.86 -5.03
N ASP A 176 -28.81 2.94 -5.71
CA ASP A 176 -28.91 3.53 -7.05
C ASP A 176 -29.30 5.01 -7.02
N ASP A 177 -29.95 5.48 -5.97
CA ASP A 177 -30.48 6.84 -5.84
C ASP A 177 -29.77 7.70 -4.77
N GLY A 178 -28.90 7.09 -3.96
CA GLY A 178 -28.22 7.75 -2.84
C GLY A 178 -29.08 7.97 -1.60
N GLU A 179 -30.34 7.54 -1.61
CA GLU A 179 -31.29 7.67 -0.52
C GLU A 179 -31.65 6.31 0.09
N ASN A 180 -31.99 5.34 -0.75
CA ASN A 180 -32.35 3.98 -0.36
C ASN A 180 -31.13 3.06 -0.40
N TRP A 181 -30.67 2.64 0.78
CA TRP A 181 -29.42 1.88 0.94
C TRP A 181 -29.69 0.42 1.31
N THR A 182 -29.00 -0.48 0.63
CA THR A 182 -29.00 -1.92 0.92
C THR A 182 -27.63 -2.33 1.47
N LEU A 183 -27.62 -3.01 2.62
CA LEU A 183 -26.39 -3.58 3.18
C LEU A 183 -25.91 -4.73 2.31
N ALA A 184 -24.72 -4.58 1.74
CA ALA A 184 -24.11 -5.56 0.84
C ALA A 184 -23.09 -6.48 1.55
N GLY A 185 -22.47 -6.00 2.64
CA GLY A 185 -21.51 -6.80 3.41
C GLY A 185 -21.15 -6.18 4.74
N THR A 186 -20.80 -7.05 5.69
CA THR A 186 -20.24 -6.68 6.99
C THR A 186 -19.00 -7.51 7.23
N PHE A 187 -17.90 -6.84 7.63
CA PHE A 187 -16.62 -7.48 7.86
C PHE A 187 -16.11 -7.07 9.24
N GLU A 188 -15.77 -8.07 10.05
CA GLU A 188 -15.22 -7.88 11.39
C GLU A 188 -13.75 -8.26 11.41
N SER A 189 -12.97 -7.60 12.24
CA SER A 189 -11.57 -7.93 12.42
C SER A 189 -11.38 -8.70 13.72
N GLU A 190 -11.23 -10.02 13.61
CA GLU A 190 -11.01 -10.90 14.77
C GLU A 190 -9.60 -10.79 15.37
N MET A 191 -8.63 -10.28 14.61
CA MET A 191 -7.21 -10.30 14.97
C MET A 191 -6.79 -9.31 16.06
N MET A 192 -7.70 -8.56 16.66
CA MET A 192 -7.42 -7.24 17.21
C MET A 192 -7.10 -7.17 18.69
N LYS A 193 -7.33 -8.21 19.48
CA LYS A 193 -7.31 -8.04 20.96
C LYS A 193 -5.90 -8.08 21.59
N GLU A 194 -4.88 -8.56 20.86
CA GLU A 194 -3.57 -8.84 21.48
C GLU A 194 -2.33 -8.44 20.63
N ILE A 195 -2.48 -7.76 19.50
CA ILE A 195 -1.31 -7.48 18.65
C ILE A 195 -0.62 -6.19 19.08
N SER A 196 0.57 -6.32 19.67
CA SER A 196 1.46 -5.20 19.99
C SER A 196 2.33 -4.73 18.82
N ARG A 197 2.24 -5.38 17.67
CA ARG A 197 3.08 -5.12 16.49
C ARG A 197 2.48 -4.09 15.57
N THR A 198 3.35 -3.36 14.86
CA THR A 198 2.94 -2.54 13.72
C THR A 198 2.62 -3.44 12.54
N LEU A 199 1.41 -3.33 12.02
CA LEU A 199 0.91 -4.15 10.91
C LEU A 199 0.09 -3.32 9.93
N HIS A 200 0.15 -3.69 8.65
CA HIS A 200 -0.86 -3.34 7.67
C HIS A 200 -1.86 -4.49 7.59
N VAL A 201 -3.11 -4.19 7.88
CA VAL A 201 -4.18 -5.19 7.95
C VAL A 201 -5.22 -4.88 6.90
N GLN A 202 -5.36 -5.77 5.93
CA GLN A 202 -6.42 -5.68 4.94
C GLN A 202 -7.71 -6.27 5.53
N ILE A 203 -8.78 -5.47 5.53
CA ILE A 203 -10.10 -5.86 6.04
C ILE A 203 -11.12 -5.65 4.94
N GLY A 204 -11.93 -6.66 4.69
CA GLY A 204 -12.95 -6.67 3.65
C GLY A 204 -13.24 -8.08 3.17
N GLY A 205 -13.97 -8.20 2.08
CA GLY A 205 -14.34 -9.51 1.55
C GLY A 205 -15.29 -9.44 0.37
N PRO A 206 -15.83 -10.61 -0.02
CA PRO A 206 -16.77 -10.70 -1.12
C PRO A 206 -18.10 -10.03 -0.77
N VAL A 207 -18.65 -9.34 -1.76
CA VAL A 207 -20.00 -8.81 -1.79
C VAL A 207 -20.66 -9.26 -3.09
N SER A 208 -21.97 -9.27 -3.16
CA SER A 208 -22.72 -9.64 -4.38
C SER A 208 -23.92 -8.74 -4.52
N ALA A 209 -23.66 -7.51 -4.99
CA ALA A 209 -24.66 -6.47 -5.12
C ALA A 209 -24.29 -5.49 -6.23
N SER A 210 -25.23 -4.65 -6.65
CA SER A 210 -25.01 -3.59 -7.62
C SER A 210 -25.59 -2.29 -7.13
N GLY A 211 -25.01 -1.16 -7.55
CA GLY A 211 -25.53 0.16 -7.24
C GLY A 211 -24.64 1.24 -7.86
N ARG A 212 -25.21 2.42 -8.03
CA ARG A 212 -24.46 3.60 -8.47
C ARG A 212 -23.57 4.16 -7.36
N TYR A 213 -24.05 4.10 -6.12
CA TYR A 213 -23.37 4.63 -4.95
C TYR A 213 -22.94 3.49 -4.04
N LEU A 214 -21.69 3.53 -3.59
CA LEU A 214 -21.18 2.66 -2.54
C LEU A 214 -20.89 3.52 -1.30
N ARG A 215 -21.47 3.18 -0.17
CA ARG A 215 -21.17 3.80 1.12
C ARG A 215 -20.35 2.84 1.96
N TYR A 216 -19.15 3.25 2.31
CA TYR A 216 -18.20 2.52 3.12
C TYR A 216 -18.18 3.12 4.53
N LYS A 217 -18.42 2.28 5.53
CA LYS A 217 -18.35 2.67 6.93
C LYS A 217 -17.38 1.78 7.67
N ALA A 218 -16.49 2.38 8.48
CA ALA A 218 -15.63 1.64 9.38
C ALA A 218 -15.82 2.18 10.80
N PHE A 219 -16.15 1.29 11.72
CA PHE A 219 -16.53 1.63 13.10
C PHE A 219 -15.38 1.35 14.04
N ARG A 220 -15.14 2.29 14.94
CA ARG A 220 -14.20 2.12 16.04
C ARG A 220 -14.70 1.11 17.06
N GLU A 221 -13.77 0.48 17.77
CA GLU A 221 -14.10 -0.28 18.98
C GLU A 221 -14.61 0.67 20.09
N ILE A 222 -15.59 0.26 20.86
CA ILE A 222 -16.10 1.03 22.00
C ILE A 222 -15.92 0.20 23.28
N PRO A 223 -15.22 0.73 24.31
CA PRO A 223 -14.53 2.02 24.37
C PRO A 223 -13.28 2.06 23.50
N TRP A 224 -13.07 3.18 22.81
CA TRP A 224 -11.95 3.35 21.90
C TRP A 224 -10.63 3.41 22.63
N ARG A 225 -9.75 2.46 22.34
CA ARG A 225 -8.43 2.33 22.97
C ARG A 225 -7.38 3.25 22.35
N TYR A 226 -7.53 3.52 21.05
CA TYR A 226 -6.58 4.27 20.25
C TYR A 226 -7.13 5.64 19.85
N THR A 227 -6.24 6.59 19.54
CA THR A 227 -6.63 7.93 19.11
C THR A 227 -7.02 7.97 17.64
N TRP A 228 -6.38 7.14 16.83
CA TRP A 228 -6.43 7.22 15.37
C TRP A 228 -6.84 5.90 14.74
N MET A 229 -7.51 6.00 13.63
CA MET A 229 -7.70 4.94 12.65
C MET A 229 -7.12 5.45 11.32
N PHE A 230 -6.12 4.74 10.78
CA PHE A 230 -5.49 5.09 9.50
C PHE A 230 -5.88 4.08 8.44
N VAL A 231 -6.34 4.58 7.31
CA VAL A 231 -6.72 3.79 6.14
C VAL A 231 -6.08 4.40 4.89
N ASP A 232 -5.71 3.55 3.93
CA ASP A 232 -5.11 4.00 2.67
C ASP A 232 -6.15 4.19 1.56
N GLU A 233 -6.76 3.11 1.13
CA GLU A 233 -7.59 3.05 -0.09
C GLU A 233 -8.81 2.15 0.14
N VAL A 234 -9.96 2.55 -0.39
CA VAL A 234 -11.16 1.70 -0.47
C VAL A 234 -11.19 1.04 -1.84
N SER A 235 -10.63 -0.15 -1.92
CA SER A 235 -10.55 -0.91 -3.17
C SER A 235 -11.85 -1.66 -3.44
N VAL A 236 -12.40 -1.49 -4.64
CA VAL A 236 -13.69 -2.08 -5.07
C VAL A 236 -13.49 -2.84 -6.38
N TYR A 237 -13.94 -4.10 -6.43
CA TYR A 237 -13.80 -5.00 -7.58
C TYR A 237 -15.12 -5.63 -7.99
#